data_02a73212fee7d00e1a7c652eee320683
#
_entry.id   02a73212fee7d00e1a7c652eee320683
#
_cell.length_a   1.000
_cell.length_b   1.000
_cell.length_c   1.000
_cell.angle_alpha   90.00
_cell.angle_beta   90.00
_cell.angle_gamma   90.00
#
_symmetry.space_group_name_H-M   'P 1'
#
loop_
_entity.id
_entity.type
_entity.pdbx_description
1 polymer ?
#
loop_
_entity_poly.entity_id
_entity_poly.type
_entity_poly.pdbx_seq_one_letter_code
_entity_poly.pdbx_strand_id
1 'polypeptide(L)' 'MTNKAYCERCNKKVKYVTNTVGYEVSINNKIIRFIGKEAVCAICKHEVFVKKVEKYNQIMFETEALKND' A
#
# COMPACT_ATOMS: atom_id res chain seq x y z
N MET A 1 16.32 -2.89 11.90
CA MET A 1 15.08 -2.19 11.58
C MET A 1 13.88 -3.06 11.87
N THR A 2 12.94 -2.51 12.61
CA THR A 2 11.76 -3.26 12.99
C THR A 2 10.68 -3.08 11.94
N ASN A 3 10.31 -4.18 11.29
CA ASN A 3 9.18 -4.19 10.37
C ASN A 3 7.90 -4.41 11.16
N LYS A 4 7.58 -3.43 12.01
CA LYS A 4 6.40 -3.49 12.85
C LYS A 4 5.49 -2.30 12.59
N ALA A 5 4.18 -2.55 12.66
CA ALA A 5 3.16 -1.52 12.51
C ALA A 5 2.04 -1.82 13.49
N TYR A 6 1.28 -0.79 13.83
CA TYR A 6 0.15 -0.97 14.73
C TYR A 6 -1.00 -1.65 14.00
N CYS A 7 -1.50 -2.73 14.56
CA CYS A 7 -2.67 -3.43 14.04
C CYS A 7 -3.85 -3.14 14.96
N GLU A 8 -4.87 -2.48 14.42
CA GLU A 8 -6.07 -2.15 15.20
C GLU A 8 -6.79 -3.40 15.69
N ARG A 9 -6.76 -4.45 14.89
CA ARG A 9 -7.44 -5.69 15.24
C ARG A 9 -6.73 -6.44 16.37
N CYS A 10 -5.39 -6.45 16.33
CA CYS A 10 -4.59 -7.06 17.41
C CYS A 10 -4.39 -6.10 18.57
N ASN A 11 -4.68 -4.82 18.37
CA ASN A 11 -4.53 -3.75 19.35
C ASN A 11 -3.11 -3.66 19.92
N LYS A 12 -2.13 -3.81 19.04
CA LYS A 12 -0.71 -3.72 19.41
C LYS A 12 0.14 -3.59 18.15
N LYS A 13 1.42 -3.28 18.34
CA LYS A 13 2.39 -3.31 17.24
C LYS A 13 2.70 -4.76 16.90
N VAL A 14 2.65 -5.09 15.62
CA VAL A 14 2.87 -6.44 15.13
C VAL A 14 3.81 -6.41 13.94
N LYS A 15 4.40 -7.55 13.65
CA LYS A 15 5.12 -7.71 12.40
C LYS A 15 4.12 -7.70 11.26
N TYR A 16 4.53 -7.14 10.12
CA TYR A 16 3.68 -7.13 8.95
C TYR A 16 4.43 -7.69 7.75
N VAL A 17 3.66 -8.12 6.76
CA VAL A 17 4.20 -8.57 5.49
C VAL A 17 3.66 -7.67 4.39
N THR A 18 4.42 -7.51 3.32
CA THR A 18 3.97 -6.73 2.17
C THR A 18 3.71 -7.66 1.00
N ASN A 19 2.63 -7.36 0.27
CA ASN A 19 2.27 -8.08 -0.93
C ASN A 19 2.24 -7.11 -2.10
N THR A 20 2.62 -7.58 -3.27
CA THR A 20 2.51 -6.78 -4.49
C THR A 20 1.07 -6.84 -4.99
N VAL A 21 0.49 -5.68 -5.26
CA VAL A 21 -0.92 -5.57 -5.66
C VAL A 21 -1.05 -4.65 -6.87
N GLY A 22 -1.89 -5.05 -7.82
CA GLY A 22 -2.26 -4.17 -8.91
C GLY A 22 -3.39 -3.25 -8.48
N TYR A 23 -3.19 -1.95 -8.67
CA TYR A 23 -4.20 -0.93 -8.35
C TYR A 23 -4.74 -0.29 -9.62
N GLU A 24 -6.00 0.10 -9.55
CA GLU A 24 -6.66 0.80 -10.63
C GLU A 24 -7.40 1.99 -10.04
N VAL A 25 -7.08 3.19 -10.54
CA VAL A 25 -7.67 4.44 -10.05
C VAL A 25 -8.29 5.18 -11.22
N SER A 26 -9.53 5.62 -11.05
CA SER A 26 -10.23 6.40 -12.07
C SER A 26 -10.19 7.87 -11.70
N ILE A 27 -9.59 8.69 -12.57
CA ILE A 27 -9.49 10.14 -12.39
C ILE A 27 -9.84 10.82 -13.70
N ASN A 28 -10.81 11.73 -13.67
CA ASN A 28 -11.22 12.51 -14.84
C ASN A 28 -11.48 11.65 -16.07
N ASN A 29 -12.21 10.56 -15.90
CA ASN A 29 -12.56 9.61 -16.96
C ASN A 29 -11.36 8.84 -17.52
N LYS A 30 -10.22 8.90 -16.84
CA LYS A 30 -9.03 8.13 -17.20
C LYS A 30 -8.79 7.07 -16.13
N ILE A 31 -8.39 5.90 -16.57
CA ILE A 31 -8.05 4.81 -15.67
C ILE A 31 -6.52 4.70 -15.60
N ILE A 32 -6.00 4.84 -14.39
CA ILE A 32 -4.56 4.72 -14.14
C ILE A 32 -4.32 3.43 -13.41
N ARG A 33 -3.48 2.58 -13.98
CA ARG A 33 -3.12 1.29 -13.38
C ARG A 33 -1.66 1.33 -12.97
N PHE A 34 -1.39 0.88 -11.75
CA PHE A 34 -0.02 0.82 -11.26
C PHE A 34 0.15 -0.38 -10.34
N ILE A 35 1.40 -0.81 -10.20
CA ILE A 35 1.74 -1.90 -9.29
C ILE A 35 2.23 -1.28 -8.00
N GLY A 36 1.54 -1.57 -6.92
CA GLY A 36 1.86 -1.06 -5.60
C GLY A 36 2.05 -2.19 -4.61
N LYS A 37 2.01 -1.85 -3.34
CA LYS A 37 2.16 -2.82 -2.25
C LYS A 37 1.11 -2.57 -1.19
N GLU A 38 0.72 -3.64 -0.51
CA GLU A 38 -0.12 -3.55 0.67
C GLU A 38 0.63 -4.16 1.85
N ALA A 39 0.37 -3.65 3.04
CA ALA A 39 0.95 -4.18 4.26
C ALA A 39 -0.17 -4.79 5.08
N VAL A 40 0.03 -6.02 5.54
CA VAL A 40 -0.96 -6.72 6.35
C VAL A 40 -0.31 -7.32 7.58
N CYS A 41 -1.08 -7.39 8.66
CA CYS A 41 -0.63 -8.00 9.90
C CYS A 41 -0.26 -9.47 9.66
N ALA A 42 0.91 -9.86 10.14
CA ALA A 42 1.36 -11.25 9.97
C ALA A 42 0.52 -12.23 10.78
N ILE A 43 -0.20 -11.75 11.78
CA ILE A 43 -0.99 -12.60 12.68
C ILE A 43 -2.42 -12.76 12.17
N CYS A 44 -3.14 -11.66 11.99
CA CYS A 44 -4.56 -11.71 11.66
C CYS A 44 -4.87 -11.32 10.21
N LYS A 45 -3.87 -10.93 9.44
CA LYS A 45 -4.00 -10.55 8.02
C LYS A 45 -4.80 -9.27 7.79
N HIS A 46 -5.08 -8.53 8.86
CA HIS A 46 -5.74 -7.23 8.74
C HIS A 46 -4.78 -6.21 8.14
N GLU A 47 -5.28 -5.33 7.28
CA GLU A 47 -4.44 -4.29 6.68
C GLU A 47 -3.92 -3.34 7.76
N VAL A 48 -2.63 -3.02 7.69
CA VAL A 48 -1.99 -2.09 8.61
C VAL A 48 -1.38 -0.93 7.84
N PHE A 49 -1.33 0.23 8.49
CA PHE A 49 -0.74 1.42 7.89
C PHE A 49 0.77 1.41 8.06
N VAL A 50 1.49 1.54 6.95
CA VAL A 50 2.94 1.65 6.95
C VAL A 50 3.31 2.83 6.05
N LYS A 51 3.89 3.86 6.63
CA LYS A 51 4.20 5.09 5.91
C LYS A 51 5.07 4.86 4.67
N LYS A 52 6.05 3.98 4.77
CA LYS A 52 6.93 3.65 3.64
C LYS A 52 6.16 3.04 2.48
N VAL A 53 5.19 2.19 2.78
CA VAL A 53 4.36 1.53 1.77
C VAL A 53 3.46 2.56 1.09
N GLU A 54 2.86 3.45 1.88
CA GLU A 54 2.01 4.51 1.32
C GLU A 54 2.80 5.43 0.40
N LYS A 55 4.01 5.80 0.82
CA LYS A 55 4.88 6.65 0.00
C LYS A 55 5.29 5.96 -1.29
N TYR A 56 5.62 4.68 -1.22
CA TYR A 56 5.96 3.90 -2.40
C TYR A 56 4.79 3.88 -3.39
N ASN A 57 3.58 3.61 -2.89
CA ASN A 57 2.39 3.56 -3.73
C ASN A 57 2.10 4.91 -4.38
N GLN A 58 2.29 6.00 -3.64
CA GLN A 58 2.10 7.34 -4.17
C GLN A 58 3.06 7.62 -5.33
N ILE A 59 4.33 7.25 -5.17
CA ILE A 59 5.33 7.44 -6.21
C ILE A 59 4.98 6.62 -7.45
N MET A 60 4.56 5.37 -7.27
CA MET A 60 4.19 4.52 -8.38
C MET A 60 2.96 5.05 -9.11
N PHE A 61 1.98 5.54 -8.37
CA PHE A 61 0.80 6.15 -8.95
C PHE A 61 1.17 7.39 -9.78
N GLU A 62 1.97 8.28 -9.22
CA GLU A 62 2.38 9.51 -9.90
C GLU A 62 3.17 9.22 -11.17
N THR A 63 4.04 8.21 -11.12
CA THR A 63 4.82 7.81 -12.28
C THR A 63 3.93 7.37 -13.43
N GLU A 64 2.92 6.55 -13.14
CA GLU A 64 1.99 6.10 -14.17
C GLU A 64 1.07 7.23 -14.65
N ALA A 65 0.67 8.11 -13.75
CA ALA A 65 -0.16 9.26 -14.12
C ALA A 65 0.55 10.17 -15.10
N LEU A 66 1.85 10.38 -14.92
CA LEU A 66 2.64 11.19 -15.83
C LEU A 66 2.80 10.55 -17.21
N LYS A 67 2.87 9.22 -17.26
CA LYS A 67 2.98 8.50 -18.54
C LYS A 67 1.71 8.59 -19.38
N ASN A 68 0.57 8.77 -18.73
CA ASN A 68 -0.72 8.78 -19.38
C ASN A 68 -1.22 10.18 -19.73
N ASP A 69 -0.35 11.15 -19.66
CA ASP A 69 -0.68 12.53 -19.97
C ASP A 69 -0.56 12.81 -21.47
#